data_917f28114d9ac1a9768831e13e109739
#
_entry.id   917f28114d9ac1a9768831e13e109739
#
_cell.length_a   1.000
_cell.length_b   1.000
_cell.length_c   1.000
_cell.angle_alpha   90.00
_cell.angle_beta   90.00
_cell.angle_gamma   90.00
#
_symmetry.space_group_name_H-M   'P 1'
#
loop_
_entity.id
_entity.type
_entity.pdbx_description
1 polymer ?
#
loop_
_entity_poly.entity_id
_entity_poly.type
_entity_poly.pdbx_seq_one_letter_code
_entity_poly.pdbx_strand_id
1 'polypeptide(L)'
;WVGTGENNNQRSVAYGDGIYRSLDDGKTWKNMGLKNSEHIGMIEIDPNNSNKIYVAAYGPLWKEGGDRGLYYSEDGGKEWNLILETDKHTGINEVHIDPINPKIIYATAHQRRRHVFTYVGGGLGSKIYKSSDAGKNWKELKNGLPSAIKGRIGMYISPANTDYLYALVEAENDQQGLYFSKNKGESWSKVNKYVTSGNY
;
A
#
# COMPACT_ATOMS: atom_id res chain seq x y z
N TRP A 1 -12.01 -0.27 12.66
CA TRP A 1 -11.55 0.75 11.75
C TRP A 1 -12.08 0.52 10.35
N VAL A 2 -12.38 1.61 9.63
CA VAL A 2 -12.81 1.61 8.24
C VAL A 2 -12.05 2.70 7.49
N GLY A 3 -11.38 2.32 6.41
CA GLY A 3 -10.84 3.24 5.41
C GLY A 3 -11.88 3.46 4.32
N THR A 4 -12.10 4.70 3.93
CA THR A 4 -13.12 5.06 2.95
C THR A 4 -12.55 5.32 1.56
N GLY A 5 -13.42 5.28 0.54
CA GLY A 5 -13.07 5.41 -0.86
C GLY A 5 -12.76 4.07 -1.54
N GLU A 6 -13.17 3.92 -2.78
CA GLU A 6 -12.91 2.71 -3.55
C GLU A 6 -11.44 2.57 -3.95
N ASN A 7 -10.86 1.41 -3.67
CA ASN A 7 -9.47 1.11 -3.98
C ASN A 7 -9.29 0.52 -5.39
N ASN A 8 -9.95 1.06 -6.36
CA ASN A 8 -9.82 0.70 -7.78
C ASN A 8 -9.43 1.91 -8.64
N ASN A 9 -9.26 1.69 -9.95
CA ASN A 9 -8.83 2.72 -10.88
C ASN A 9 -9.90 3.05 -11.94
N GLN A 10 -11.14 2.71 -11.69
CA GLN A 10 -12.24 2.98 -12.61
C GLN A 10 -12.53 4.48 -12.75
N ARG A 11 -13.26 4.88 -13.79
CA ARG A 11 -13.67 6.29 -13.96
C ARG A 11 -14.63 6.73 -12.88
N SER A 12 -15.56 5.86 -12.52
CA SER A 12 -16.55 6.11 -11.50
C SER A 12 -16.12 5.40 -10.22
N VAL A 13 -15.30 6.07 -9.43
CA VAL A 13 -14.90 5.61 -8.11
C VAL A 13 -15.60 6.43 -7.04
N ALA A 14 -16.11 5.80 -6.01
CA ALA A 14 -16.62 6.50 -4.85
C ALA A 14 -15.46 7.10 -4.04
N TYR A 15 -15.57 8.39 -3.76
CA TYR A 15 -14.62 9.09 -2.91
C TYR A 15 -14.93 8.86 -1.45
N GLY A 16 -13.87 8.69 -0.66
CA GLY A 16 -13.93 8.73 0.79
C GLY A 16 -13.47 10.09 1.33
N ASP A 17 -13.54 10.19 2.63
CA ASP A 17 -13.10 11.35 3.40
C ASP A 17 -12.20 10.95 4.59
N GLY A 18 -11.40 9.91 4.38
CA GLY A 18 -10.39 9.44 5.31
C GLY A 18 -10.73 8.16 6.04
N ILE A 19 -10.39 8.10 7.31
CA ILE A 19 -10.45 6.90 8.15
C ILE A 19 -11.43 7.09 9.31
N TYR A 20 -12.15 6.01 9.64
CA TYR A 20 -13.15 5.99 10.71
C TYR A 20 -12.84 4.93 11.75
N ARG A 21 -13.19 5.24 13.00
CA ARG A 21 -13.11 4.31 14.12
C ARG A 21 -14.46 4.16 14.81
N SER A 22 -14.82 2.93 15.12
CA SER A 22 -15.90 2.58 16.05
C SER A 22 -15.30 2.06 17.36
N LEU A 23 -15.98 2.31 18.48
CA LEU A 23 -15.66 1.80 19.82
C LEU A 23 -16.84 1.03 20.44
N ASP A 24 -17.89 0.77 19.64
CA ASP A 24 -19.15 0.18 20.09
C ASP A 24 -19.67 -0.87 19.09
N ASP A 25 -18.77 -1.71 18.58
CA ASP A 25 -19.02 -2.80 17.63
C ASP A 25 -19.69 -2.32 16.33
N GLY A 26 -19.30 -1.14 15.85
CA GLY A 26 -19.76 -0.59 14.57
C GLY A 26 -21.11 0.13 14.64
N LYS A 27 -21.67 0.39 15.81
CA LYS A 27 -22.94 1.12 15.97
C LYS A 27 -22.77 2.61 15.68
N THR A 28 -21.65 3.19 16.11
CA THR A 28 -21.27 4.57 15.80
C THR A 28 -19.85 4.66 15.25
N TRP A 29 -19.62 5.68 14.43
CA TRP A 29 -18.33 5.89 13.75
C TRP A 29 -17.87 7.33 13.91
N LYS A 30 -16.61 7.49 14.24
CA LYS A 30 -15.95 8.81 14.32
C LYS A 30 -14.87 8.91 13.24
N ASN A 31 -14.90 10.01 12.45
CA ASN A 31 -13.81 10.32 11.53
C ASN A 31 -12.55 10.64 12.31
N MET A 32 -11.45 9.98 11.95
CA MET A 32 -10.15 10.05 12.63
C MET A 32 -9.08 10.75 11.76
N GLY A 33 -9.45 11.40 10.65
CA GLY A 33 -8.53 12.18 9.82
C GLY A 33 -8.24 11.59 8.45
N LEU A 34 -7.15 12.04 7.84
CA LEU A 34 -6.72 11.72 6.46
C LEU A 34 -7.79 12.02 5.41
N LYS A 35 -8.53 13.12 5.60
CA LYS A 35 -9.70 13.47 4.79
C LYS A 35 -9.36 13.77 3.33
N ASN A 36 -8.13 14.25 3.07
CA ASN A 36 -7.68 14.59 1.73
C ASN A 36 -7.10 13.38 0.97
N SER A 37 -7.12 12.18 1.57
CA SER A 37 -6.68 10.98 0.86
C SER A 37 -7.65 10.59 -0.26
N GLU A 38 -8.95 10.77 -0.05
CA GLU A 38 -10.04 10.29 -0.91
C GLU A 38 -10.11 8.75 -1.02
N HIS A 39 -8.99 8.05 -0.85
CA HIS A 39 -8.92 6.59 -0.94
C HIS A 39 -7.92 6.05 0.07
N ILE A 40 -8.38 5.19 0.97
CA ILE A 40 -7.54 4.43 1.89
C ILE A 40 -7.37 3.03 1.33
N GLY A 41 -6.12 2.63 1.08
CA GLY A 41 -5.78 1.35 0.48
C GLY A 41 -5.87 0.18 1.47
N MET A 42 -5.26 0.36 2.64
CA MET A 42 -5.16 -0.68 3.67
C MET A 42 -4.95 -0.06 5.05
N ILE A 43 -5.38 -0.78 6.08
CA ILE A 43 -5.15 -0.44 7.49
C ILE A 43 -4.56 -1.67 8.16
N GLU A 44 -3.43 -1.50 8.81
CA GLU A 44 -2.80 -2.53 9.64
C GLU A 44 -2.65 -2.04 11.07
N ILE A 45 -2.93 -2.92 12.02
CA ILE A 45 -2.81 -2.64 13.46
C ILE A 45 -1.70 -3.53 14.01
N ASP A 46 -0.78 -2.94 14.77
CA ASP A 46 0.28 -3.71 15.44
C ASP A 46 -0.36 -4.79 16.35
N PRO A 47 -0.05 -6.08 16.13
CA PRO A 47 -0.67 -7.17 16.87
C PRO A 47 -0.39 -7.12 18.38
N ASN A 48 0.66 -6.41 18.80
CA ASN A 48 1.04 -6.28 20.22
C ASN A 48 0.55 -4.98 20.85
N ASN A 49 0.08 -4.01 20.05
CA ASN A 49 -0.39 -2.71 20.57
C ASN A 49 -1.44 -2.08 19.66
N SER A 50 -2.71 -2.20 20.01
CA SER A 50 -3.83 -1.68 19.24
C SER A 50 -3.87 -0.14 19.06
N ASN A 51 -3.02 0.60 19.78
CA ASN A 51 -2.88 2.03 19.58
C ASN A 51 -1.94 2.36 18.41
N LYS A 52 -1.12 1.40 17.98
CA LYS A 52 -0.22 1.56 16.82
C LYS A 52 -0.91 1.10 15.56
N ILE A 53 -1.11 2.06 14.66
CA ILE A 53 -1.91 1.86 13.45
C ILE A 53 -1.15 2.41 12.26
N TYR A 54 -1.10 1.64 11.19
CA TYR A 54 -0.51 2.02 9.92
C TYR A 54 -1.61 2.14 8.87
N VAL A 55 -1.60 3.23 8.11
CA VAL A 55 -2.63 3.52 7.11
C VAL A 55 -1.96 3.79 5.76
N ALA A 56 -2.24 2.94 4.80
CA ALA A 56 -1.87 3.12 3.41
C ALA A 56 -2.82 4.14 2.77
N ALA A 57 -2.38 5.40 2.69
CA ALA A 57 -3.13 6.47 2.07
C ALA A 57 -2.82 6.52 0.57
N TYR A 58 -3.81 6.17 -0.24
CA TYR A 58 -3.64 6.05 -1.69
C TYR A 58 -3.72 7.40 -2.40
N GLY A 59 -4.45 8.33 -1.80
CA GLY A 59 -4.62 9.69 -2.31
C GLY A 59 -5.58 9.80 -3.48
N PRO A 60 -5.87 11.03 -3.90
CA PRO A 60 -6.81 11.33 -4.97
C PRO A 60 -6.45 10.68 -6.31
N LEU A 61 -7.47 10.21 -7.05
CA LEU A 61 -7.27 9.64 -8.39
C LEU A 61 -7.25 10.72 -9.48
N TRP A 62 -8.09 11.74 -9.37
CA TRP A 62 -8.32 12.77 -10.40
C TRP A 62 -7.49 14.04 -10.23
N LYS A 63 -6.82 14.22 -9.11
CA LYS A 63 -5.94 15.36 -8.82
C LYS A 63 -4.62 14.90 -8.20
N GLU A 64 -3.61 15.75 -8.25
CA GLU A 64 -2.33 15.51 -7.60
C GLU A 64 -2.37 15.89 -6.11
N GLY A 65 -1.40 15.43 -5.34
CA GLY A 65 -1.28 15.75 -3.91
C GLY A 65 -2.34 15.06 -3.05
N GLY A 66 -2.84 15.75 -2.05
CA GLY A 66 -3.68 15.18 -0.98
C GLY A 66 -2.87 14.34 0.00
N ASP A 67 -3.56 13.64 0.91
CA ASP A 67 -2.90 12.74 1.86
C ASP A 67 -2.49 11.45 1.12
N ARG A 68 -1.19 11.34 0.77
CA ARG A 68 -0.57 10.20 0.10
C ARG A 68 0.61 9.72 0.92
N GLY A 69 0.86 8.42 0.89
CA GLY A 69 1.98 7.82 1.60
C GLY A 69 1.53 6.85 2.68
N LEU A 70 2.45 6.44 3.54
CA LEU A 70 2.14 5.62 4.69
C LEU A 70 2.10 6.49 5.95
N TYR A 71 0.97 6.48 6.59
CA TYR A 71 0.74 7.19 7.86
C TYR A 71 0.78 6.23 9.03
N TYR A 72 1.27 6.71 10.15
CA TYR A 72 1.39 5.98 11.41
C TYR A 72 0.81 6.79 12.55
N SER A 73 0.09 6.11 13.41
CA SER A 73 -0.36 6.63 14.72
C SER A 73 0.13 5.70 15.83
N GLU A 74 0.52 6.27 16.97
CA GLU A 74 0.85 5.51 18.19
C GLU A 74 -0.13 5.73 19.34
N ASP A 75 -1.14 6.56 19.12
CA ASP A 75 -2.11 7.01 20.13
C ASP A 75 -3.56 6.65 19.81
N GLY A 76 -3.75 5.63 18.96
CA GLY A 76 -5.08 5.16 18.58
C GLY A 76 -5.77 6.05 17.55
N GLY A 77 -5.00 6.71 16.69
CA GLY A 77 -5.48 7.50 15.55
C GLY A 77 -5.86 8.93 15.91
N LYS A 78 -5.39 9.47 17.03
CA LYS A 78 -5.62 10.89 17.37
C LYS A 78 -4.69 11.79 16.57
N GLU A 79 -3.43 11.35 16.37
CA GLU A 79 -2.43 12.02 15.55
C GLU A 79 -1.88 11.05 14.49
N TRP A 80 -1.57 11.59 13.30
CA TRP A 80 -1.02 10.85 12.18
C TRP A 80 0.31 11.44 11.73
N ASN A 81 1.34 10.61 11.69
CA ASN A 81 2.67 10.94 11.20
C ASN A 81 2.90 10.29 9.83
N LEU A 82 3.27 11.06 8.83
CA LEU A 82 3.70 10.55 7.54
C LEU A 82 5.10 9.94 7.70
N ILE A 83 5.20 8.61 7.59
CA ILE A 83 6.45 7.86 7.82
C ILE A 83 7.08 7.30 6.54
N LEU A 84 6.33 7.25 5.44
CA LEU A 84 6.85 6.98 4.10
C LEU A 84 6.19 7.94 3.12
N GLU A 85 6.94 8.96 2.75
CA GLU A 85 6.51 9.95 1.78
C GLU A 85 6.65 9.41 0.35
N THR A 86 5.74 9.78 -0.52
CA THR A 86 5.72 9.48 -1.94
C THR A 86 5.57 10.77 -2.76
N ASP A 87 5.67 10.66 -4.09
CA ASP A 87 5.41 11.82 -4.94
C ASP A 87 3.90 12.15 -5.06
N LYS A 88 3.60 13.30 -5.66
CA LYS A 88 2.23 13.83 -5.79
C LYS A 88 1.27 12.98 -6.64
N HIS A 89 1.74 11.94 -7.30
CA HIS A 89 0.95 11.01 -8.13
C HIS A 89 0.97 9.58 -7.60
N THR A 90 1.80 9.29 -6.60
CA THR A 90 2.01 7.95 -6.05
C THR A 90 1.40 7.87 -4.65
N GLY A 91 0.59 6.85 -4.40
CA GLY A 91 0.09 6.53 -3.06
C GLY A 91 0.59 5.18 -2.57
N ILE A 92 0.44 4.92 -1.28
CA ILE A 92 0.63 3.58 -0.74
C ILE A 92 -0.69 2.84 -0.85
N ASN A 93 -0.67 1.67 -1.48
CA ASN A 93 -1.87 0.83 -1.67
C ASN A 93 -1.97 -0.31 -0.66
N GLU A 94 -0.84 -0.83 -0.18
CA GLU A 94 -0.83 -1.87 0.85
C GLU A 94 0.27 -1.63 1.87
N VAL A 95 0.02 -2.08 3.09
CA VAL A 95 0.99 -2.15 4.18
C VAL A 95 0.85 -3.49 4.88
N HIS A 96 1.95 -4.14 5.23
CA HIS A 96 1.96 -5.43 5.91
C HIS A 96 2.99 -5.42 7.03
N ILE A 97 2.57 -5.80 8.23
CA ILE A 97 3.42 -5.94 9.41
C ILE A 97 3.82 -7.42 9.53
N ASP A 98 5.10 -7.70 9.71
CA ASP A 98 5.55 -9.06 10.04
C ASP A 98 4.93 -9.48 11.37
N PRO A 99 4.09 -10.55 11.40
CA PRO A 99 3.34 -10.93 12.61
C PRO A 99 4.23 -11.44 13.74
N ILE A 100 5.48 -11.83 13.45
CA ILE A 100 6.45 -12.30 14.45
C ILE A 100 7.32 -11.15 14.94
N ASN A 101 7.70 -10.23 14.03
CA ASN A 101 8.54 -9.08 14.35
C ASN A 101 7.92 -7.78 13.81
N PRO A 102 7.09 -7.08 14.60
CA PRO A 102 6.41 -5.85 14.15
C PRO A 102 7.33 -4.67 13.80
N LYS A 103 8.63 -4.79 14.01
CA LYS A 103 9.60 -3.80 13.48
C LYS A 103 9.82 -3.94 11.98
N ILE A 104 9.48 -5.10 11.42
CA ILE A 104 9.58 -5.34 9.97
C ILE A 104 8.23 -5.01 9.36
N ILE A 105 8.25 -4.03 8.44
CA ILE A 105 7.04 -3.54 7.76
C ILE A 105 7.36 -3.46 6.28
N TYR A 106 6.38 -3.85 5.47
CA TYR A 106 6.44 -3.70 4.01
C TYR A 106 5.34 -2.77 3.55
N ALA A 107 5.61 -2.01 2.51
CA ALA A 107 4.62 -1.16 1.86
C ALA A 107 4.75 -1.25 0.34
N THR A 108 3.61 -1.31 -0.35
CA THR A 108 3.59 -1.22 -1.80
C THR A 108 3.06 0.14 -2.24
N ALA A 109 3.80 0.80 -3.12
CA ALA A 109 3.44 2.07 -3.70
C ALA A 109 2.92 1.87 -5.13
N HIS A 110 1.93 2.65 -5.51
CA HIS A 110 1.38 2.64 -6.86
C HIS A 110 1.21 4.07 -7.39
N GLN A 111 1.89 4.36 -8.49
CA GLN A 111 1.71 5.59 -9.23
C GLN A 111 0.48 5.48 -10.12
N ARG A 112 -0.55 6.32 -9.84
CA ARG A 112 -1.79 6.32 -10.61
C ARG A 112 -2.35 7.72 -10.77
N ARG A 113 -3.00 7.97 -11.92
CA ARG A 113 -3.68 9.22 -12.21
C ARG A 113 -4.73 9.04 -13.29
N ARG A 114 -5.88 9.65 -13.09
CA ARG A 114 -6.91 9.82 -14.12
C ARG A 114 -6.92 11.23 -14.66
N HIS A 115 -7.10 11.33 -15.97
CA HIS A 115 -7.43 12.55 -16.70
C HIS A 115 -8.64 12.27 -17.59
N VAL A 116 -9.26 13.32 -18.15
CA VAL A 116 -10.44 13.15 -19.01
C VAL A 116 -10.17 12.20 -20.17
N PHE A 117 -8.99 12.27 -20.76
CA PHE A 117 -8.62 11.51 -21.97
C PHE A 117 -7.59 10.40 -21.72
N THR A 118 -6.95 10.36 -20.56
CA THR A 118 -5.86 9.41 -20.30
C THR A 118 -5.96 8.80 -18.90
N TYR A 119 -5.31 7.67 -18.77
CA TYR A 119 -5.10 6.98 -17.52
C TYR A 119 -3.63 6.59 -17.37
N VAL A 120 -3.04 6.93 -16.24
CA VAL A 120 -1.73 6.47 -15.81
C VAL A 120 -1.94 5.41 -14.73
N GLY A 121 -1.64 4.17 -15.04
CA GLY A 121 -1.82 3.02 -14.14
C GLY A 121 -0.51 2.40 -13.68
N GLY A 122 0.59 3.13 -13.80
CA GLY A 122 1.92 2.70 -13.39
C GLY A 122 2.94 3.81 -13.57
N GLY A 123 4.15 3.58 -13.08
CA GLY A 123 5.24 4.54 -13.23
C GLY A 123 6.43 4.22 -12.34
N LEU A 124 7.41 5.11 -12.34
CA LEU A 124 8.63 4.99 -11.53
C LEU A 124 8.37 5.03 -10.03
N GLY A 125 7.21 5.57 -9.61
CA GLY A 125 6.76 5.58 -8.22
C GLY A 125 6.21 4.24 -7.74
N SER A 126 5.86 3.30 -8.63
CA SER A 126 5.36 1.97 -8.24
C SER A 126 6.51 1.09 -7.77
N LYS A 127 6.54 0.81 -6.45
CA LYS A 127 7.68 0.19 -5.76
C LYS A 127 7.23 -0.66 -4.58
N ILE A 128 8.12 -1.52 -4.12
CA ILE A 128 8.01 -2.19 -2.82
C ILE A 128 9.05 -1.61 -1.88
N TYR A 129 8.63 -1.27 -0.68
CA TYR A 129 9.48 -0.78 0.39
C TYR A 129 9.47 -1.72 1.58
N LYS A 130 10.60 -1.76 2.30
CA LYS A 130 10.77 -2.47 3.57
C LYS A 130 11.35 -1.53 4.60
N SER A 131 10.78 -1.55 5.80
CA SER A 131 11.40 -1.04 7.02
C SER A 131 11.78 -2.22 7.92
N SER A 132 12.86 -2.08 8.68
CA SER A 132 13.29 -3.04 9.71
C SER A 132 13.35 -2.40 11.10
N ASP A 133 12.84 -1.19 11.24
CA ASP A 133 12.90 -0.36 12.45
C ASP A 133 11.57 0.34 12.78
N ALA A 134 10.47 -0.34 12.48
CA ALA A 134 9.10 0.12 12.73
C ALA A 134 8.74 1.42 11.97
N GLY A 135 9.21 1.54 10.73
CA GLY A 135 8.86 2.65 9.84
C GLY A 135 9.75 3.88 9.95
N LYS A 136 10.84 3.84 10.72
CA LYS A 136 11.76 4.99 10.85
C LYS A 136 12.62 5.19 9.60
N ASN A 137 13.07 4.09 9.00
CA ASN A 137 13.83 4.09 7.76
C ASN A 137 13.25 3.10 6.77
N TRP A 138 13.32 3.43 5.47
CA TRP A 138 12.76 2.64 4.39
C TRP A 138 13.78 2.34 3.31
N LYS A 139 13.80 1.09 2.86
CA LYS A 139 14.63 0.60 1.74
C LYS A 139 13.73 0.13 0.61
N GLU A 140 14.00 0.56 -0.62
CA GLU A 140 13.36 -0.01 -1.80
C GLU A 140 13.85 -1.44 -2.04
N LEU A 141 12.92 -2.37 -2.25
CA LEU A 141 13.21 -3.75 -2.67
C LEU A 141 13.13 -3.84 -4.20
N LYS A 142 14.21 -4.28 -4.84
CA LYS A 142 14.26 -4.35 -6.31
C LYS A 142 15.04 -5.54 -6.86
N ASN A 143 15.83 -6.22 -6.04
CA ASN A 143 16.66 -7.34 -6.49
C ASN A 143 15.81 -8.54 -6.95
N GLY A 144 15.76 -8.79 -8.26
CA GLY A 144 14.98 -9.85 -8.89
C GLY A 144 13.51 -9.48 -9.17
N LEU A 145 13.05 -8.25 -8.81
CA LEU A 145 11.77 -7.70 -9.24
C LEU A 145 11.87 -7.06 -10.64
N PRO A 146 10.74 -6.78 -11.31
CA PRO A 146 10.73 -6.11 -12.60
C PRO A 146 11.54 -4.81 -12.61
N SER A 147 12.40 -4.66 -13.59
CA SER A 147 13.11 -3.40 -13.89
C SER A 147 12.28 -2.45 -14.74
N ALA A 148 11.31 -2.97 -15.48
CA ALA A 148 10.36 -2.21 -16.29
C ALA A 148 9.42 -1.36 -15.42
N ILE A 149 8.67 -0.47 -16.06
CA ILE A 149 7.58 0.28 -15.42
C ILE A 149 6.62 -0.71 -14.78
N LYS A 150 6.30 -0.47 -13.51
CA LYS A 150 5.38 -1.28 -12.72
C LYS A 150 4.06 -0.55 -12.54
N GLY A 151 2.98 -1.31 -12.63
CA GLY A 151 1.64 -0.88 -12.27
C GLY A 151 1.37 -1.14 -10.79
N ARG A 152 0.21 -1.71 -10.51
CA ARG A 152 -0.18 -2.10 -9.16
C ARG A 152 0.61 -3.32 -8.69
N ILE A 153 0.91 -3.34 -7.39
CA ILE A 153 1.60 -4.45 -6.74
C ILE A 153 0.75 -4.87 -5.55
N GLY A 154 0.30 -6.14 -5.57
CA GLY A 154 -0.26 -6.80 -4.39
C GLY A 154 0.82 -7.63 -3.72
N MET A 155 0.89 -7.60 -2.39
CA MET A 155 1.92 -8.34 -1.64
C MET A 155 1.31 -9.09 -0.46
N TYR A 156 1.97 -10.17 -0.04
CA TYR A 156 1.57 -10.89 1.16
C TYR A 156 2.77 -11.54 1.86
N ILE A 157 2.73 -11.54 3.20
CA ILE A 157 3.70 -12.25 4.07
C ILE A 157 3.10 -13.61 4.41
N SER A 158 3.85 -14.70 4.21
CA SER A 158 3.40 -16.02 4.61
C SER A 158 3.32 -16.12 6.15
N PRO A 159 2.15 -16.43 6.73
CA PRO A 159 2.03 -16.57 8.18
C PRO A 159 2.72 -17.83 8.71
N ALA A 160 2.97 -18.83 7.85
CA ALA A 160 3.66 -20.06 8.22
C ALA A 160 5.18 -19.86 8.32
N ASN A 161 5.73 -18.92 7.55
CA ASN A 161 7.15 -18.57 7.59
C ASN A 161 7.32 -17.14 7.06
N THR A 162 7.60 -16.18 7.93
CA THR A 162 7.67 -14.75 7.57
C THR A 162 8.90 -14.38 6.74
N ASP A 163 9.82 -15.30 6.48
CA ASP A 163 10.87 -15.13 5.47
C ASP A 163 10.31 -15.19 4.05
N TYR A 164 9.10 -15.78 3.90
CA TYR A 164 8.46 -16.00 2.61
C TYR A 164 7.48 -14.89 2.29
N LEU A 165 7.75 -14.21 1.18
CA LEU A 165 6.91 -13.15 0.65
C LEU A 165 6.46 -13.48 -0.76
N TYR A 166 5.25 -13.11 -1.08
CA TYR A 166 4.68 -13.18 -2.42
C TYR A 166 4.31 -11.78 -2.91
N ALA A 167 4.61 -11.48 -4.16
CA ALA A 167 4.21 -10.24 -4.78
C ALA A 167 3.62 -10.52 -6.17
N LEU A 168 2.39 -10.09 -6.39
CA LEU A 168 1.77 -10.07 -7.71
C LEU A 168 2.03 -8.70 -8.31
N VAL A 169 2.82 -8.64 -9.37
CA VAL A 169 3.32 -7.39 -9.94
C VAL A 169 2.79 -7.20 -11.35
N GLU A 170 2.07 -6.10 -11.55
CA GLU A 170 1.84 -5.57 -12.91
C GLU A 170 3.12 -4.90 -13.40
N ALA A 171 3.55 -5.21 -14.62
CA ALA A 171 4.73 -4.61 -15.22
C ALA A 171 4.67 -4.68 -16.75
N GLU A 172 5.40 -3.80 -17.42
CA GLU A 172 5.61 -3.82 -18.86
C GLU A 172 6.62 -4.91 -19.28
N ASN A 173 6.73 -5.11 -20.59
CA ASN A 173 7.76 -5.94 -21.24
C ASN A 173 7.76 -7.41 -20.76
N ASP A 174 6.57 -8.01 -20.57
CA ASP A 174 6.39 -9.39 -20.10
C ASP A 174 7.04 -9.70 -18.74
N GLN A 175 7.34 -8.65 -17.96
CA GLN A 175 7.88 -8.81 -16.62
C GLN A 175 6.78 -8.94 -15.54
N GLN A 176 5.50 -8.74 -15.87
CA GLN A 176 4.38 -8.98 -14.96
C GLN A 176 4.37 -10.44 -14.47
N GLY A 177 3.87 -10.68 -13.27
CA GLY A 177 3.76 -12.03 -12.73
C GLY A 177 3.76 -12.12 -11.22
N LEU A 178 3.72 -13.37 -10.75
CA LEU A 178 3.91 -13.69 -9.34
C LEU A 178 5.41 -13.83 -9.06
N TYR A 179 5.87 -13.09 -8.06
CA TYR A 179 7.23 -13.12 -7.55
C TYR A 179 7.23 -13.69 -6.13
N PHE A 180 8.29 -14.42 -5.81
CA PHE A 180 8.48 -15.06 -4.53
C PHE A 180 9.85 -14.73 -3.96
N SER A 181 9.89 -14.40 -2.68
CA SER A 181 11.11 -14.23 -1.89
C SER A 181 11.16 -15.25 -0.75
N LYS A 182 12.33 -15.78 -0.45
CA LYS A 182 12.61 -16.69 0.67
C LYS A 182 13.42 -16.04 1.79
N ASN A 183 13.70 -14.75 1.68
CA ASN A 183 14.65 -14.03 2.53
C ASN A 183 14.16 -12.62 2.89
N LYS A 184 12.90 -12.52 3.28
CA LYS A 184 12.29 -11.24 3.72
C LYS A 184 12.44 -10.12 2.68
N GLY A 185 12.35 -10.47 1.38
CA GLY A 185 12.39 -9.51 0.29
C GLY A 185 13.79 -9.07 -0.17
N GLU A 186 14.87 -9.61 0.38
CA GLU A 186 16.23 -9.24 -0.05
C GLU A 186 16.53 -9.68 -1.50
N SER A 187 15.87 -10.75 -1.96
CA SER A 187 15.86 -11.15 -3.36
C SER A 187 14.55 -11.83 -3.74
N TRP A 188 14.19 -11.72 -5.02
CA TRP A 188 12.95 -12.24 -5.59
C TRP A 188 13.20 -13.07 -6.82
N SER A 189 12.36 -14.08 -7.04
CA SER A 189 12.34 -14.88 -8.27
C SER A 189 10.93 -14.93 -8.83
N LYS A 190 10.81 -14.81 -10.15
CA LYS A 190 9.52 -14.95 -10.84
C LYS A 190 9.11 -16.43 -10.83
N VAL A 191 7.93 -16.70 -10.25
CA VAL A 191 7.39 -18.06 -10.11
C VAL A 191 6.47 -18.41 -11.28
N ASN A 192 5.71 -17.43 -11.77
CA ASN A 192 4.68 -17.64 -12.77
C ASN A 192 4.61 -16.45 -13.74
N LYS A 193 4.39 -16.75 -15.02
CA LYS A 193 4.14 -15.75 -16.07
C LYS A 193 2.68 -15.29 -16.13
N TYR A 194 1.79 -15.98 -15.42
CA TYR A 194 0.36 -15.77 -15.51
C TYR A 194 -0.05 -14.59 -14.62
N VAL A 195 -0.24 -13.45 -15.23
CA VAL A 195 -1.09 -12.39 -14.68
C VAL A 195 -2.25 -12.28 -15.65
N THR A 196 -3.45 -12.43 -15.16
CA THR A 196 -4.62 -12.04 -15.94
C THR A 196 -4.47 -10.54 -16.23
N SER A 197 -3.97 -10.21 -17.40
CA SER A 197 -4.06 -8.86 -17.91
C SER A 197 -5.54 -8.60 -18.18
N GLY A 198 -6.22 -8.00 -17.23
CA GLY A 198 -7.46 -7.34 -17.55
C GLY A 198 -7.11 -6.22 -18.53
N ASN A 199 -7.43 -6.38 -19.79
CA ASN A 199 -7.53 -5.26 -20.71
C ASN A 199 -8.65 -4.38 -20.17
N TYR A 200 -8.29 -3.30 -19.48
CA TYR A 200 -9.21 -2.26 -19.03
C TYR A 200 -9.13 -1.04 -19.93
#